data_588bd839cd9284c8cb1da8899676b790
#
_entry.id   588bd839cd9284c8cb1da8899676b790
#
_cell.length_a   1.000
_cell.length_b   1.000
_cell.length_c   1.000
_cell.angle_alpha   90.00
_cell.angle_beta   90.00
_cell.angle_gamma   90.00
#
_symmetry.space_group_name_H-M   'P 1'
#
loop_
_entity.id
_entity.type
_entity.pdbx_description
1 polymer ?
#
loop_
_entity_poly.entity_id
_entity_poly.type
_entity_poly.pdbx_seq_one_letter_code
_entity_poly.pdbx_strand_id
1 'polypeptide(L)'
;MFYIGCHLSAAKGYLAMGKEAVKLGANVFQFFTRNPRGGAVKALDLEDIEKYNAFHAEQHFGTLLAHAPYTMNPCAAKEDLRSFARSIMKEDLARLELLPDVMFNFHPGSHVKQGTEIGIPLIADALNEILSAEGKTPVLLETMAGKGSEVGRSFEELRAILDRVEQKERMGVCLDTCHVYDGGYDIIGDLDGVLQAFDEIIGLDRLKAIHLNDSKNPIGSHKDRHEKIGEGTLGLTGIANIINHPKLCHLPFYLETPNEAAGYAKEISDRKSTRLNSSH
;
A
#
# COMPACT_ATOMS: atom_id res chain seq x y z
N MET A 1 -7.67 -18.56 1.78
CA MET A 1 -6.39 -18.59 1.01
C MET A 1 -5.48 -17.51 1.56
N PHE A 2 -4.16 -17.73 1.66
CA PHE A 2 -3.21 -16.68 2.08
C PHE A 2 -2.69 -15.95 0.86
N TYR A 3 -2.92 -14.63 0.80
CA TYR A 3 -2.52 -13.77 -0.30
C TYR A 3 -1.22 -13.06 0.04
N ILE A 4 -0.16 -13.35 -0.71
CA ILE A 4 1.15 -12.72 -0.55
C ILE A 4 1.85 -12.54 -1.89
N GLY A 5 2.51 -11.42 -2.06
CA GLY A 5 3.31 -11.09 -3.23
C GLY A 5 4.29 -9.96 -2.95
N CYS A 6 4.86 -9.40 -3.99
CA CYS A 6 5.88 -8.37 -3.87
C CYS A 6 5.68 -7.27 -4.91
N HIS A 7 6.51 -6.23 -4.83
CA HIS A 7 6.54 -5.15 -5.80
C HIS A 7 7.22 -5.61 -7.09
N LEU A 8 6.53 -5.46 -8.23
CA LEU A 8 6.99 -5.85 -9.56
C LEU A 8 7.09 -4.65 -10.51
N SER A 9 7.91 -4.79 -11.54
CA SER A 9 8.10 -3.75 -12.55
C SER A 9 7.04 -3.83 -13.66
N ALA A 10 6.31 -2.73 -13.89
CA ALA A 10 5.36 -2.60 -14.99
C ALA A 10 6.01 -2.37 -16.37
N ALA A 11 7.34 -2.28 -16.45
CA ALA A 11 8.04 -1.89 -17.69
C ALA A 11 7.76 -2.79 -18.89
N LYS A 12 7.48 -4.09 -18.66
CA LYS A 12 7.20 -5.09 -19.71
C LYS A 12 5.71 -5.37 -19.96
N GLY A 13 4.82 -4.63 -19.30
CA GLY A 13 3.37 -4.80 -19.38
C GLY A 13 2.79 -5.66 -18.25
N TYR A 14 1.45 -5.71 -18.21
CA TYR A 14 0.70 -6.37 -17.13
C TYR A 14 0.79 -7.90 -17.20
N LEU A 15 0.68 -8.48 -18.41
CA LEU A 15 0.81 -9.93 -18.56
C LEU A 15 2.20 -10.43 -18.13
N ALA A 16 3.24 -9.66 -18.44
CA ALA A 16 4.60 -10.01 -18.01
C ALA A 16 4.75 -9.96 -16.48
N MET A 17 4.15 -8.97 -15.82
CA MET A 17 4.11 -8.91 -14.34
C MET A 17 3.37 -10.13 -13.76
N GLY A 18 2.20 -10.46 -14.28
CA GLY A 18 1.43 -11.63 -13.83
C GLY A 18 2.23 -12.93 -13.94
N LYS A 19 2.90 -13.16 -15.06
CA LYS A 19 3.78 -14.32 -15.26
C LYS A 19 4.98 -14.33 -14.30
N GLU A 20 5.56 -13.17 -14.03
CA GLU A 20 6.63 -13.04 -13.04
C GLU A 20 6.12 -13.34 -11.63
N ALA A 21 4.95 -12.82 -11.23
CA ALA A 21 4.33 -13.14 -9.96
C ALA A 21 4.16 -14.66 -9.75
N VAL A 22 3.61 -15.36 -10.74
CA VAL A 22 3.48 -16.84 -10.69
C VAL A 22 4.83 -17.51 -10.52
N LYS A 23 5.86 -17.08 -11.27
CA LYS A 23 7.22 -17.64 -11.18
C LYS A 23 7.84 -17.44 -9.78
N LEU A 24 7.50 -16.34 -9.10
CA LEU A 24 7.96 -16.05 -7.72
C LEU A 24 7.10 -16.78 -6.66
N GLY A 25 6.05 -17.47 -7.07
CA GLY A 25 5.09 -18.09 -6.15
C GLY A 25 4.11 -17.11 -5.52
N ALA A 26 4.00 -15.89 -6.03
CA ALA A 26 3.04 -14.89 -5.58
C ALA A 26 1.64 -15.15 -6.15
N ASN A 27 0.60 -14.75 -5.41
CA ASN A 27 -0.79 -14.78 -5.85
C ASN A 27 -1.50 -13.43 -5.73
N VAL A 28 -0.76 -12.39 -5.35
CA VAL A 28 -1.03 -10.96 -5.46
C VAL A 28 0.28 -10.27 -5.80
N PHE A 29 0.25 -9.03 -6.27
CA PHE A 29 1.45 -8.22 -6.43
C PHE A 29 1.13 -6.73 -6.42
N GLN A 30 2.17 -5.94 -6.21
CA GLN A 30 2.14 -4.49 -6.28
C GLN A 30 2.95 -3.99 -7.46
N PHE A 31 2.62 -2.82 -7.98
CA PHE A 31 3.36 -2.15 -9.03
C PHE A 31 3.18 -0.64 -8.97
N PHE A 32 4.14 0.13 -9.48
CA PHE A 32 3.95 1.57 -9.68
C PHE A 32 3.10 1.84 -10.92
N THR A 33 2.14 2.75 -10.80
CA THR A 33 1.27 3.18 -11.92
C THR A 33 2.07 3.86 -13.02
N ARG A 34 3.18 4.50 -12.66
CA ARG A 34 4.11 5.22 -13.54
C ARG A 34 5.52 5.21 -12.99
N ASN A 35 6.46 5.87 -13.67
CA ASN A 35 7.81 6.00 -13.15
C ASN A 35 7.77 6.62 -11.72
N PRO A 36 8.27 5.93 -10.68
CA PRO A 36 8.17 6.40 -9.31
C PRO A 36 8.94 7.70 -9.01
N ARG A 37 9.87 8.09 -9.89
CA ARG A 37 10.68 9.32 -9.78
C ARG A 37 10.27 10.42 -10.77
N GLY A 38 9.19 10.21 -11.53
CA GLY A 38 8.73 11.16 -12.53
C GLY A 38 7.28 10.95 -12.93
N GLY A 39 6.71 11.92 -13.64
CA GLY A 39 5.30 11.88 -14.05
C GLY A 39 5.03 11.11 -15.35
N ALA A 40 6.06 10.66 -16.07
CA ALA A 40 5.88 9.98 -17.35
C ALA A 40 5.24 8.61 -17.19
N VAL A 41 4.24 8.34 -18.01
CA VAL A 41 3.55 7.06 -18.08
C VAL A 41 3.61 6.52 -19.52
N LYS A 42 3.75 5.20 -19.66
CA LYS A 42 3.70 4.53 -20.95
C LYS A 42 2.26 4.53 -21.49
N ALA A 43 2.10 4.62 -22.80
CA ALA A 43 0.79 4.44 -23.43
C ALA A 43 0.18 3.09 -23.02
N LEU A 44 -1.14 3.06 -22.86
CA LEU A 44 -1.87 1.81 -22.58
C LEU A 44 -1.77 0.87 -23.78
N ASP A 45 -1.45 -0.38 -23.48
CA ASP A 45 -1.56 -1.49 -24.42
C ASP A 45 -2.82 -2.30 -24.03
N LEU A 46 -3.91 -2.04 -24.77
CA LEU A 46 -5.20 -2.67 -24.48
C LEU A 46 -5.17 -4.18 -24.74
N GLU A 47 -4.36 -4.64 -25.67
CA GLU A 47 -4.19 -6.08 -25.97
C GLU A 47 -3.45 -6.78 -24.81
N ASP A 48 -2.42 -6.15 -24.24
CA ASP A 48 -1.73 -6.68 -23.06
C ASP A 48 -2.66 -6.72 -21.84
N ILE A 49 -3.50 -5.70 -21.66
CA ILE A 49 -4.49 -5.64 -20.56
C ILE A 49 -5.53 -6.77 -20.72
N GLU A 50 -6.07 -6.99 -21.91
CA GLU A 50 -7.04 -8.06 -22.17
C GLU A 50 -6.43 -9.44 -21.88
N LYS A 51 -5.22 -9.69 -22.35
CA LYS A 51 -4.48 -10.93 -22.07
C LYS A 51 -4.19 -11.10 -20.59
N TYR A 52 -3.85 -10.01 -19.92
CA TYR A 52 -3.62 -10.03 -18.46
C TYR A 52 -4.93 -10.36 -17.71
N ASN A 53 -6.04 -9.73 -18.07
CA ASN A 53 -7.33 -9.96 -17.41
C ASN A 53 -7.76 -11.42 -17.50
N ALA A 54 -7.58 -12.06 -18.65
CA ALA A 54 -7.80 -13.50 -18.83
C ALA A 54 -6.84 -14.33 -17.96
N PHE A 55 -5.56 -13.98 -17.94
CA PHE A 55 -4.55 -14.65 -17.13
C PHE A 55 -4.78 -14.48 -15.63
N HIS A 56 -5.21 -13.30 -15.18
CA HIS A 56 -5.58 -13.03 -13.79
C HIS A 56 -6.68 -13.99 -13.31
N ALA A 57 -7.73 -14.16 -14.11
CA ALA A 57 -8.83 -15.07 -13.79
C ALA A 57 -8.37 -16.54 -13.79
N GLU A 58 -7.56 -16.97 -14.75
CA GLU A 58 -7.01 -18.33 -14.84
C GLU A 58 -6.14 -18.69 -13.63
N GLN A 59 -5.28 -17.76 -13.18
CA GLN A 59 -4.35 -17.97 -12.07
C GLN A 59 -4.99 -17.73 -10.71
N HIS A 60 -6.25 -17.27 -10.66
CA HIS A 60 -6.96 -16.93 -9.42
C HIS A 60 -6.18 -15.94 -8.54
N PHE A 61 -5.62 -14.90 -9.14
CA PHE A 61 -4.99 -13.83 -8.39
C PHE A 61 -6.00 -13.16 -7.46
N GLY A 62 -5.52 -12.78 -6.28
CA GLY A 62 -6.25 -11.85 -5.41
C GLY A 62 -6.12 -10.40 -5.88
N THR A 63 -6.58 -9.47 -5.06
CA THR A 63 -6.55 -8.04 -5.36
C THR A 63 -5.13 -7.55 -5.59
N LEU A 64 -4.91 -6.75 -6.62
CA LEU A 64 -3.64 -6.10 -6.90
C LEU A 64 -3.52 -4.77 -6.14
N LEU A 65 -2.31 -4.30 -5.95
CA LEU A 65 -2.06 -2.99 -5.38
C LEU A 65 -1.26 -2.11 -6.36
N ALA A 66 -1.90 -1.09 -6.88
CA ALA A 66 -1.23 -0.08 -7.69
C ALA A 66 -0.74 1.04 -6.79
N HIS A 67 0.55 1.31 -6.79
CA HIS A 67 1.15 2.34 -5.93
C HIS A 67 1.41 3.62 -6.72
N ALA A 68 1.03 4.75 -6.16
CA ALA A 68 1.34 6.06 -6.71
C ALA A 68 2.86 6.35 -6.70
N PRO A 69 3.37 7.19 -7.61
CA PRO A 69 4.78 7.58 -7.57
C PRO A 69 5.11 8.40 -6.32
N TYR A 70 6.33 8.27 -5.81
CA TYR A 70 6.82 9.01 -4.63
C TYR A 70 6.83 10.54 -4.81
N THR A 71 6.83 11.01 -6.04
CA THR A 71 6.81 12.45 -6.36
C THR A 71 5.43 13.08 -6.21
N MET A 72 4.39 12.28 -6.02
CA MET A 72 3.03 12.75 -5.84
C MET A 72 2.83 13.30 -4.43
N ASN A 73 2.47 14.58 -4.31
CA ASN A 73 2.21 15.21 -3.03
C ASN A 73 0.97 16.13 -3.09
N PRO A 74 -0.22 15.61 -2.76
CA PRO A 74 -1.47 16.38 -2.84
C PRO A 74 -1.57 17.50 -1.81
N CYS A 75 -0.73 17.51 -0.78
CA CYS A 75 -0.69 18.59 0.22
C CYS A 75 0.57 19.45 0.16
N ALA A 76 1.28 19.46 -0.97
CA ALA A 76 2.43 20.33 -1.17
C ALA A 76 2.08 21.82 -0.95
N ALA A 77 3.06 22.61 -0.49
CA ALA A 77 2.84 24.05 -0.29
C ALA A 77 2.55 24.81 -1.60
N LYS A 78 3.09 24.34 -2.72
CA LYS A 78 2.92 24.96 -4.03
C LYS A 78 1.73 24.39 -4.77
N GLU A 79 0.88 25.26 -5.34
CA GLU A 79 -0.33 24.84 -6.07
C GLU A 79 0.00 24.03 -7.33
N ASP A 80 1.07 24.37 -8.06
CA ASP A 80 1.48 23.63 -9.25
C ASP A 80 1.79 22.15 -8.94
N LEU A 81 2.40 21.86 -7.78
CA LEU A 81 2.66 20.49 -7.32
C LEU A 81 1.38 19.75 -6.91
N ARG A 82 0.43 20.45 -6.29
CA ARG A 82 -0.88 19.87 -5.94
C ARG A 82 -1.71 19.58 -7.19
N SER A 83 -1.74 20.53 -8.13
CA SER A 83 -2.41 20.35 -9.42
C SER A 83 -1.83 19.19 -10.22
N PHE A 84 -0.49 19.06 -10.24
CA PHE A 84 0.18 17.91 -10.84
C PHE A 84 -0.22 16.61 -10.14
N ALA A 85 -0.24 16.55 -8.80
CA ALA A 85 -0.66 15.38 -8.06
C ALA A 85 -2.09 14.96 -8.42
N ARG A 86 -3.05 15.89 -8.44
CA ARG A 86 -4.45 15.62 -8.84
C ARG A 86 -4.54 15.08 -10.27
N SER A 87 -3.81 15.69 -11.19
CA SER A 87 -3.80 15.26 -12.60
C SER A 87 -3.33 13.81 -12.76
N ILE A 88 -2.21 13.44 -12.13
CA ILE A 88 -1.69 12.07 -12.24
C ILE A 88 -2.56 11.05 -11.51
N MET A 89 -3.12 11.39 -10.35
CA MET A 89 -4.05 10.50 -9.65
C MET A 89 -5.30 10.22 -10.49
N LYS A 90 -5.89 11.23 -11.10
CA LYS A 90 -7.05 11.10 -11.98
C LYS A 90 -6.75 10.22 -13.19
N GLU A 91 -5.60 10.44 -13.84
CA GLU A 91 -5.16 9.62 -14.97
C GLU A 91 -4.91 8.17 -14.54
N ASP A 92 -4.21 7.95 -13.42
CA ASP A 92 -3.90 6.62 -12.93
C ASP A 92 -5.17 5.85 -12.56
N LEU A 93 -6.12 6.46 -11.85
CA LEU A 93 -7.40 5.82 -11.53
C LEU A 93 -8.17 5.42 -12.79
N ALA A 94 -8.23 6.28 -13.81
CA ALA A 94 -8.88 5.94 -15.08
C ALA A 94 -8.22 4.74 -15.77
N ARG A 95 -6.91 4.58 -15.67
CA ARG A 95 -6.16 3.44 -16.20
C ARG A 95 -6.44 2.16 -15.42
N LEU A 96 -6.56 2.26 -14.09
CA LEU A 96 -6.80 1.12 -13.20
C LEU A 96 -8.20 0.54 -13.36
N GLU A 97 -9.19 1.33 -13.76
CA GLU A 97 -10.56 0.83 -14.07
C GLU A 97 -10.57 -0.24 -15.19
N LEU A 98 -9.49 -0.39 -15.95
CA LEU A 98 -9.35 -1.41 -16.99
C LEU A 98 -8.82 -2.76 -16.45
N LEU A 99 -8.36 -2.79 -15.20
CA LEU A 99 -7.81 -3.99 -14.54
C LEU A 99 -8.86 -4.61 -13.60
N PRO A 100 -8.86 -5.94 -13.44
CA PRO A 100 -9.68 -6.59 -12.45
C PRO A 100 -9.07 -6.44 -11.05
N ASP A 101 -9.92 -6.35 -10.03
CA ASP A 101 -9.55 -6.46 -8.61
C ASP A 101 -8.25 -5.71 -8.24
N VAL A 102 -8.23 -4.41 -8.49
CA VAL A 102 -7.08 -3.54 -8.18
C VAL A 102 -7.48 -2.43 -7.19
N MET A 103 -6.62 -2.14 -6.24
CA MET A 103 -6.68 -0.99 -5.34
C MET A 103 -5.57 0.00 -5.70
N PHE A 104 -5.82 1.29 -5.48
CA PHE A 104 -4.82 2.35 -5.64
C PHE A 104 -4.34 2.82 -4.29
N ASN A 105 -3.06 2.67 -4.01
CA ASN A 105 -2.41 3.08 -2.76
C ASN A 105 -1.52 4.30 -2.96
N PHE A 106 -1.51 5.22 -2.02
CA PHE A 106 -0.62 6.37 -2.06
C PHE A 106 -0.22 6.87 -0.67
N HIS A 107 0.96 7.44 -0.58
CA HIS A 107 1.38 8.22 0.59
C HIS A 107 0.55 9.50 0.66
N PRO A 108 -0.10 9.82 1.79
CA PRO A 108 -0.91 11.04 1.90
C PRO A 108 -0.17 12.33 1.56
N GLY A 109 1.15 12.33 1.69
CA GLY A 109 2.02 13.42 1.28
C GLY A 109 2.73 14.10 2.45
N SER A 110 3.30 15.24 2.17
CA SER A 110 4.06 16.04 3.14
C SER A 110 3.58 17.49 3.10
N HIS A 111 3.19 18.01 4.27
CA HIS A 111 2.67 19.39 4.39
C HIS A 111 3.74 20.47 4.30
N VAL A 112 5.02 20.12 4.21
CA VAL A 112 6.15 21.04 3.96
C VAL A 112 6.07 22.30 4.85
N LYS A 113 6.05 22.12 6.17
CA LYS A 113 5.97 23.17 7.21
C LYS A 113 4.66 23.99 7.27
N GLN A 114 3.61 23.63 6.50
CA GLN A 114 2.31 24.30 6.61
C GLN A 114 1.48 23.85 7.83
N GLY A 115 1.79 22.70 8.41
CA GLY A 115 1.02 22.04 9.47
C GLY A 115 0.01 21.02 8.93
N THR A 116 -0.35 20.08 9.77
CA THR A 116 -1.33 19.03 9.44
C THR A 116 -2.75 19.59 9.29
N GLU A 117 -3.05 20.67 9.99
CA GLU A 117 -4.33 21.42 9.90
C GLU A 117 -4.59 22.00 8.50
N ILE A 118 -3.52 22.24 7.72
CA ILE A 118 -3.61 22.65 6.32
C ILE A 118 -3.45 21.43 5.39
N GLY A 119 -2.52 20.54 5.70
CA GLY A 119 -2.23 19.38 4.85
C GLY A 119 -3.41 18.41 4.72
N ILE A 120 -4.09 18.10 5.82
CA ILE A 120 -5.23 17.17 5.83
C ILE A 120 -6.39 17.65 4.93
N PRO A 121 -6.89 18.90 5.06
CA PRO A 121 -7.90 19.42 4.11
C PRO A 121 -7.45 19.35 2.65
N LEU A 122 -6.22 19.73 2.33
CA LEU A 122 -5.70 19.70 0.96
C LEU A 122 -5.72 18.28 0.34
N ILE A 123 -5.41 17.26 1.15
CA ILE A 123 -5.49 15.85 0.70
C ILE A 123 -6.94 15.47 0.42
N ALA A 124 -7.85 15.80 1.35
CA ALA A 124 -9.26 15.46 1.20
C ALA A 124 -9.90 16.18 0.02
N ASP A 125 -9.59 17.47 -0.18
CA ASP A 125 -10.07 18.26 -1.32
C ASP A 125 -9.59 17.66 -2.66
N ALA A 126 -8.31 17.23 -2.71
CA ALA A 126 -7.78 16.55 -3.88
C ALA A 126 -8.54 15.24 -4.16
N LEU A 127 -8.83 14.43 -3.13
CA LEU A 127 -9.62 13.20 -3.27
C LEU A 127 -11.06 13.49 -3.72
N ASN A 128 -11.71 14.51 -3.16
CA ASN A 128 -13.06 14.89 -3.56
C ASN A 128 -13.14 15.41 -5.01
N GLU A 129 -12.07 16.04 -5.50
CA GLU A 129 -11.98 16.48 -6.90
C GLU A 129 -11.80 15.31 -7.88
N ILE A 130 -11.01 14.29 -7.51
CA ILE A 130 -10.64 13.21 -8.43
C ILE A 130 -11.56 11.98 -8.36
N LEU A 131 -12.18 11.72 -7.21
CA LEU A 131 -13.06 10.57 -7.06
C LEU A 131 -14.42 10.86 -7.70
N SER A 132 -14.74 10.14 -8.77
CA SER A 132 -16.05 10.22 -9.39
C SER A 132 -17.00 9.15 -8.85
N ALA A 133 -18.29 9.41 -8.89
CA ALA A 133 -19.32 8.44 -8.50
C ALA A 133 -19.34 7.17 -9.37
N GLU A 134 -18.78 7.25 -10.59
CA GLU A 134 -18.74 6.14 -11.55
C GLU A 134 -17.50 5.23 -11.36
N GLY A 135 -16.45 5.72 -10.71
CA GLY A 135 -15.23 4.96 -10.48
C GLY A 135 -15.42 3.85 -9.45
N LYS A 136 -14.75 2.70 -9.65
CA LYS A 136 -14.88 1.52 -8.80
C LYS A 136 -13.61 1.21 -8.00
N THR A 137 -12.45 1.64 -8.50
CA THR A 137 -11.16 1.36 -7.87
C THR A 137 -11.10 1.91 -6.45
N PRO A 138 -10.95 1.08 -5.40
CA PRO A 138 -10.73 1.57 -4.04
C PRO A 138 -9.42 2.34 -3.93
N VAL A 139 -9.42 3.39 -3.11
CA VAL A 139 -8.25 4.24 -2.88
C VAL A 139 -7.81 4.12 -1.42
N LEU A 140 -6.55 3.79 -1.22
CA LEU A 140 -5.98 3.54 0.09
C LEU A 140 -5.02 4.66 0.50
N LEU A 141 -5.21 5.15 1.72
CA LEU A 141 -4.22 5.96 2.41
C LEU A 141 -3.21 5.02 3.08
N GLU A 142 -1.94 5.23 2.83
CA GLU A 142 -0.90 4.46 3.52
C GLU A 142 -0.60 5.06 4.89
N THR A 143 -0.38 4.19 5.89
CA THR A 143 0.17 4.61 7.18
C THR A 143 1.62 5.05 7.00
N MET A 144 2.01 6.18 7.60
CA MET A 144 3.33 6.77 7.42
C MET A 144 4.18 6.72 8.69
N ALA A 145 5.50 6.69 8.54
CA ALA A 145 6.45 6.70 9.65
C ALA A 145 6.55 8.05 10.38
N GLY A 146 6.03 9.12 9.79
CA GLY A 146 6.15 10.47 10.34
C GLY A 146 7.51 11.12 10.11
N LYS A 147 8.19 10.76 9.02
CA LYS A 147 9.45 11.34 8.63
C LYS A 147 9.26 12.80 8.18
N GLY A 148 9.91 13.71 8.87
CA GLY A 148 9.82 15.15 8.55
C GLY A 148 8.42 15.69 8.73
N SER A 149 7.76 16.08 7.64
CA SER A 149 6.41 16.65 7.61
C SER A 149 5.38 15.77 6.90
N GLU A 150 5.58 14.48 6.91
CA GLU A 150 4.61 13.50 6.40
C GLU A 150 3.29 13.59 7.14
N VAL A 151 2.19 13.46 6.38
CA VAL A 151 0.82 13.33 6.89
C VAL A 151 0.43 11.85 6.86
N GLY A 152 -0.36 11.40 7.84
CA GLY A 152 -0.76 10.00 7.97
C GLY A 152 0.12 9.19 8.92
N ARG A 153 0.90 9.88 9.76
CA ARG A 153 1.77 9.26 10.78
C ARG A 153 1.00 8.72 11.99
N SER A 154 -0.23 9.12 12.18
CA SER A 154 -1.11 8.58 13.21
C SER A 154 -2.47 8.18 12.63
N PHE A 155 -3.17 7.30 13.33
CA PHE A 155 -4.50 6.86 12.93
C PHE A 155 -5.50 8.01 12.93
N GLU A 156 -5.34 8.99 13.80
CA GLU A 156 -6.17 10.21 13.87
C GLU A 156 -5.97 11.09 12.63
N GLU A 157 -4.74 11.23 12.12
CA GLU A 157 -4.50 11.99 10.89
C GLU A 157 -5.17 11.32 9.67
N LEU A 158 -5.06 9.97 9.56
CA LEU A 158 -5.76 9.21 8.52
C LEU A 158 -7.27 9.33 8.66
N ARG A 159 -7.80 9.19 9.88
CA ARG A 159 -9.23 9.36 10.16
C ARG A 159 -9.70 10.75 9.78
N ALA A 160 -8.94 11.80 10.09
CA ALA A 160 -9.29 13.17 9.76
C ALA A 160 -9.37 13.43 8.23
N ILE A 161 -8.56 12.71 7.41
CA ILE A 161 -8.69 12.72 5.96
C ILE A 161 -9.96 11.98 5.54
N LEU A 162 -10.16 10.74 6.01
CA LEU A 162 -11.31 9.89 5.67
C LEU A 162 -12.65 10.55 5.96
N ASP A 163 -12.75 11.28 7.08
CA ASP A 163 -13.98 11.97 7.46
C ASP A 163 -14.37 13.09 6.50
N ARG A 164 -13.40 13.69 5.82
CA ARG A 164 -13.59 14.80 4.88
C ARG A 164 -13.84 14.34 3.43
N VAL A 165 -13.57 13.08 3.12
CA VAL A 165 -13.82 12.54 1.78
C VAL A 165 -15.30 12.20 1.61
N GLU A 166 -15.91 12.64 0.50
CA GLU A 166 -17.33 12.42 0.20
C GLU A 166 -17.62 10.97 -0.18
N GLN A 167 -16.76 10.37 -1.03
CA GLN A 167 -16.85 8.98 -1.51
C GLN A 167 -16.22 8.00 -0.50
N LYS A 168 -16.77 7.96 0.71
CA LYS A 168 -16.19 7.21 1.85
C LYS A 168 -16.11 5.71 1.62
N GLU A 169 -17.02 5.15 0.85
CA GLU A 169 -17.09 3.73 0.52
C GLU A 169 -15.94 3.28 -0.38
N ARG A 170 -15.31 4.21 -1.10
CA ARG A 170 -14.14 3.95 -1.94
C ARG A 170 -12.82 4.06 -1.16
N MET A 171 -12.87 4.59 0.06
CA MET A 171 -11.66 4.85 0.84
C MET A 171 -11.32 3.69 1.78
N GLY A 172 -10.06 3.36 1.83
CA GLY A 172 -9.49 2.41 2.79
C GLY A 172 -8.10 2.82 3.25
N VAL A 173 -7.44 1.93 3.96
CA VAL A 173 -6.09 2.10 4.49
C VAL A 173 -5.22 0.92 4.10
N CYS A 174 -3.98 1.19 3.72
CA CYS A 174 -2.88 0.24 3.64
C CYS A 174 -2.00 0.43 4.88
N LEU A 175 -1.85 -0.62 5.68
CA LEU A 175 -0.97 -0.58 6.85
C LEU A 175 0.41 -1.09 6.45
N ASP A 176 1.42 -0.23 6.52
CA ASP A 176 2.83 -0.64 6.38
C ASP A 176 3.42 -0.96 7.75
N THR A 177 3.93 -2.19 7.92
CA THR A 177 4.44 -2.68 9.21
C THR A 177 5.71 -1.96 9.65
N CYS A 178 6.58 -1.57 8.71
CA CYS A 178 7.74 -0.73 9.00
C CYS A 178 7.31 0.69 9.42
N HIS A 179 6.38 1.30 8.68
CA HIS A 179 5.96 2.67 8.93
C HIS A 179 5.27 2.83 10.29
N VAL A 180 4.32 1.95 10.64
CA VAL A 180 3.63 2.05 11.94
C VAL A 180 4.60 1.79 13.09
N TYR A 181 5.54 0.85 12.95
CA TYR A 181 6.56 0.59 13.96
C TYR A 181 7.53 1.77 14.12
N ASP A 182 8.04 2.29 13.01
CA ASP A 182 8.87 3.50 13.01
C ASP A 182 8.09 4.73 13.51
N GLY A 183 6.77 4.75 13.30
CA GLY A 183 5.84 5.78 13.80
C GLY A 183 5.54 5.69 15.29
N GLY A 184 5.92 4.61 15.95
CA GLY A 184 5.79 4.45 17.41
C GLY A 184 4.69 3.48 17.86
N TYR A 185 4.01 2.78 16.95
CA TYR A 185 3.05 1.74 17.29
C TYR A 185 3.77 0.39 17.53
N ASP A 186 3.66 -0.15 18.74
CA ASP A 186 4.35 -1.40 19.12
C ASP A 186 3.62 -2.65 18.59
N ILE A 187 3.69 -2.86 17.29
CA ILE A 187 3.09 -4.03 16.62
C ILE A 187 3.79 -5.35 16.96
N ILE A 188 4.88 -5.31 17.72
CA ILE A 188 5.63 -6.52 18.14
C ILE A 188 5.28 -6.88 19.58
N GLY A 189 5.28 -5.92 20.50
CA GLY A 189 4.98 -6.13 21.90
C GLY A 189 3.49 -6.11 22.23
N ASP A 190 2.68 -5.37 21.45
CA ASP A 190 1.24 -5.18 21.67
C ASP A 190 0.45 -5.06 20.38
N LEU A 191 0.51 -6.07 19.52
CA LEU A 191 -0.24 -6.09 18.25
C LEU A 191 -1.75 -5.94 18.46
N ASP A 192 -2.32 -6.63 19.45
CA ASP A 192 -3.75 -6.56 19.76
C ASP A 192 -4.19 -5.15 20.16
N GLY A 193 -3.41 -4.46 21.02
CA GLY A 193 -3.68 -3.08 21.41
C GLY A 193 -3.58 -2.10 20.25
N VAL A 194 -2.59 -2.26 19.36
CA VAL A 194 -2.47 -1.44 18.14
C VAL A 194 -3.67 -1.66 17.21
N LEU A 195 -4.09 -2.92 16.99
CA LEU A 195 -5.27 -3.23 16.18
C LEU A 195 -6.57 -2.76 16.80
N GLN A 196 -6.67 -2.75 18.14
CA GLN A 196 -7.81 -2.17 18.84
C GLN A 196 -7.86 -0.65 18.64
N ALA A 197 -6.74 0.05 18.79
CA ALA A 197 -6.67 1.48 18.54
C ALA A 197 -7.02 1.82 17.08
N PHE A 198 -6.54 1.02 16.11
CA PHE A 198 -6.92 1.18 14.71
C PHE A 198 -8.44 1.03 14.52
N ASP A 199 -9.03 0.01 15.12
CA ASP A 199 -10.47 -0.27 15.02
C ASP A 199 -11.31 0.87 15.64
N GLU A 200 -10.94 1.36 16.81
CA GLU A 200 -11.64 2.45 17.50
C GLU A 200 -11.55 3.78 16.75
N ILE A 201 -10.42 4.07 16.11
CA ILE A 201 -10.19 5.36 15.45
C ILE A 201 -10.66 5.33 13.99
N ILE A 202 -10.29 4.30 13.22
CA ILE A 202 -10.52 4.20 11.77
C ILE A 202 -11.63 3.22 11.44
N GLY A 203 -11.63 2.05 12.09
CA GLY A 203 -12.43 0.87 11.77
C GLY A 203 -11.61 -0.18 11.00
N LEU A 204 -11.58 -1.42 11.49
CA LEU A 204 -10.87 -2.53 10.82
C LEU A 204 -11.45 -2.89 9.45
N ASP A 205 -12.72 -2.58 9.20
CA ASP A 205 -13.35 -2.75 7.89
C ASP A 205 -12.72 -1.89 6.79
N ARG A 206 -12.02 -0.82 7.17
CA ARG A 206 -11.26 0.05 6.25
C ARG A 206 -9.83 -0.42 5.99
N LEU A 207 -9.30 -1.36 6.76
CA LEU A 207 -8.00 -1.96 6.49
C LEU A 207 -8.13 -2.96 5.33
N LYS A 208 -7.51 -2.62 4.19
CA LYS A 208 -7.67 -3.37 2.93
C LYS A 208 -6.41 -4.08 2.46
N ALA A 209 -5.25 -3.61 2.87
CA ALA A 209 -3.95 -4.12 2.42
C ALA A 209 -2.90 -3.96 3.53
N ILE A 210 -1.89 -4.81 3.47
CA ILE A 210 -0.73 -4.73 4.36
C ILE A 210 0.54 -4.72 3.51
N HIS A 211 1.36 -3.68 3.65
CA HIS A 211 2.76 -3.74 3.27
C HIS A 211 3.51 -4.48 4.39
N LEU A 212 4.02 -5.66 4.07
CA LEU A 212 4.72 -6.52 5.02
C LEU A 212 6.22 -6.32 4.89
N ASN A 213 6.75 -5.41 5.68
CA ASN A 213 8.15 -5.02 5.68
C ASN A 213 8.75 -5.16 7.07
N ASP A 214 10.02 -5.57 7.16
CA ASP A 214 10.80 -5.42 8.38
C ASP A 214 11.43 -4.02 8.42
N SER A 215 11.87 -3.55 9.60
CA SER A 215 12.49 -2.24 9.75
C SER A 215 13.95 -2.34 10.16
N LYS A 216 14.79 -1.46 9.58
CA LYS A 216 16.19 -1.29 10.01
C LYS A 216 16.32 -0.58 11.35
N ASN A 217 15.25 0.03 11.84
CA ASN A 217 15.30 0.98 12.94
C ASN A 217 14.47 0.50 14.13
N PRO A 218 14.76 0.99 15.35
CA PRO A 218 13.91 0.74 16.51
C PRO A 218 12.58 1.50 16.39
N ILE A 219 11.61 1.07 17.21
CA ILE A 219 10.31 1.71 17.36
C ILE A 219 10.45 3.23 17.60
N GLY A 220 9.57 4.02 16.99
CA GLY A 220 9.53 5.46 17.14
C GLY A 220 10.69 6.23 16.49
N SER A 221 11.41 5.60 15.57
CA SER A 221 12.58 6.20 14.90
C SER A 221 12.23 7.28 13.86
N HIS A 222 11.01 7.24 13.29
CA HIS A 222 10.55 8.09 12.19
C HIS A 222 11.49 8.09 10.97
N LYS A 223 12.01 6.90 10.57
CA LYS A 223 13.04 6.78 9.52
C LYS A 223 12.53 6.26 8.18
N ASP A 224 11.58 5.34 8.19
CA ASP A 224 11.10 4.67 6.99
C ASP A 224 12.28 4.04 6.21
N ARG A 225 12.76 2.90 6.70
CA ARG A 225 13.84 2.12 6.08
C ARG A 225 13.52 0.64 6.18
N HIS A 226 13.01 0.08 5.11
CA HIS A 226 12.70 -1.33 5.02
C HIS A 226 13.95 -2.21 5.10
N GLU A 227 13.80 -3.35 5.76
CA GLU A 227 14.79 -4.44 5.79
C GLU A 227 14.12 -5.72 5.28
N LYS A 228 14.94 -6.70 4.92
CA LYS A 228 14.47 -8.04 4.58
C LYS A 228 13.82 -8.69 5.78
N ILE A 229 12.81 -9.48 5.52
CA ILE A 229 12.06 -10.15 6.58
C ILE A 229 12.96 -11.01 7.47
N GLY A 230 12.98 -10.66 8.76
CA GLY A 230 13.76 -11.34 9.79
C GLY A 230 15.19 -10.83 9.96
N GLU A 231 15.64 -9.87 9.13
CA GLU A 231 16.95 -9.23 9.24
C GLU A 231 16.86 -7.86 9.95
N GLY A 232 15.65 -7.38 10.25
CA GLY A 232 15.37 -6.12 10.91
C GLY A 232 14.93 -6.27 12.37
N THR A 233 14.35 -5.20 12.89
CA THR A 233 13.95 -5.07 14.30
C THR A 233 12.58 -5.68 14.62
N LEU A 234 11.69 -5.84 13.62
CA LEU A 234 10.46 -6.59 13.80
C LEU A 234 10.73 -8.09 13.95
N GLY A 235 11.68 -8.61 13.20
CA GLY A 235 12.14 -9.99 13.28
C GLY A 235 11.10 -11.03 12.84
N LEU A 236 11.55 -12.28 12.73
CA LEU A 236 10.71 -13.37 12.23
C LEU A 236 9.48 -13.64 13.08
N THR A 237 9.60 -13.55 14.41
CA THR A 237 8.48 -13.81 15.33
C THR A 237 7.41 -12.73 15.21
N GLY A 238 7.79 -11.46 15.15
CA GLY A 238 6.83 -10.36 14.96
C GLY A 238 6.08 -10.48 13.64
N ILE A 239 6.81 -10.71 12.56
CA ILE A 239 6.21 -10.94 11.23
C ILE A 239 5.27 -12.16 11.23
N ALA A 240 5.67 -13.27 11.89
CA ALA A 240 4.82 -14.45 12.00
C ALA A 240 3.52 -14.16 12.76
N ASN A 241 3.58 -13.39 13.85
CA ASN A 241 2.39 -12.97 14.60
C ASN A 241 1.45 -12.13 13.72
N ILE A 242 1.98 -11.20 12.92
CA ILE A 242 1.18 -10.37 12.03
C ILE A 242 0.45 -11.21 10.98
N ILE A 243 1.15 -12.07 10.23
CA ILE A 243 0.53 -12.85 9.14
C ILE A 243 -0.46 -13.92 9.64
N ASN A 244 -0.34 -14.36 10.90
CA ASN A 244 -1.22 -15.34 11.50
C ASN A 244 -2.35 -14.71 12.33
N HIS A 245 -2.32 -13.39 12.56
CA HIS A 245 -3.32 -12.74 13.38
C HIS A 245 -4.73 -12.87 12.79
N PRO A 246 -5.75 -13.28 13.55
CA PRO A 246 -7.10 -13.54 13.04
C PRO A 246 -7.74 -12.36 12.30
N LYS A 247 -7.46 -11.14 12.76
CA LYS A 247 -7.98 -9.89 12.16
C LYS A 247 -7.23 -9.49 10.87
N LEU A 248 -6.05 -10.06 10.58
CA LEU A 248 -5.19 -9.67 9.47
C LEU A 248 -5.02 -10.76 8.40
N CYS A 249 -5.05 -12.01 8.80
CA CYS A 249 -4.66 -13.16 7.98
C CYS A 249 -5.50 -13.39 6.70
N HIS A 250 -6.59 -12.67 6.54
CA HIS A 250 -7.46 -12.70 5.36
C HIS A 250 -7.14 -11.58 4.36
N LEU A 251 -6.34 -10.58 4.77
CA LEU A 251 -5.93 -9.46 3.93
C LEU A 251 -4.79 -9.84 2.99
N PRO A 252 -4.62 -9.14 1.87
CA PRO A 252 -3.45 -9.31 1.01
C PRO A 252 -2.22 -8.63 1.60
N PHE A 253 -1.07 -9.31 1.50
CA PHE A 253 0.23 -8.85 1.95
C PHE A 253 1.15 -8.57 0.76
N TYR A 254 1.80 -7.42 0.74
CA TYR A 254 2.71 -7.00 -0.32
C TYR A 254 4.07 -6.65 0.28
N LEU A 255 5.12 -7.29 -0.25
CA LEU A 255 6.51 -7.09 0.18
C LEU A 255 7.15 -5.94 -0.61
N GLU A 256 7.78 -5.02 0.09
CA GLU A 256 8.62 -3.96 -0.47
C GLU A 256 10.04 -4.02 0.10
N THR A 257 10.41 -5.18 0.59
CA THR A 257 11.73 -5.46 1.15
C THR A 257 12.84 -5.24 0.10
N PRO A 258 14.06 -4.89 0.50
CA PRO A 258 15.17 -4.62 -0.43
C PRO A 258 15.74 -5.92 -1.01
N ASN A 259 14.93 -6.61 -1.81
CA ASN A 259 15.25 -7.89 -2.42
C ASN A 259 15.32 -7.82 -3.96
N GLU A 260 16.11 -8.73 -4.51
CA GLU A 260 16.02 -9.16 -5.89
C GLU A 260 14.98 -10.29 -6.04
N ALA A 261 14.64 -10.69 -7.26
CA ALA A 261 13.62 -11.71 -7.56
C ALA A 261 13.78 -13.01 -6.75
N ALA A 262 15.00 -13.52 -6.60
CA ALA A 262 15.27 -14.74 -5.84
C ALA A 262 14.99 -14.55 -4.33
N GLY A 263 15.27 -13.38 -3.79
CA GLY A 263 14.96 -13.03 -2.40
C GLY A 263 13.47 -12.95 -2.16
N TYR A 264 12.72 -12.31 -3.04
CA TYR A 264 11.25 -12.29 -2.98
C TYR A 264 10.64 -13.68 -3.06
N ALA A 265 11.10 -14.53 -3.98
CA ALA A 265 10.61 -15.91 -4.07
C ALA A 265 10.82 -16.68 -2.77
N LYS A 266 11.98 -16.48 -2.13
CA LYS A 266 12.29 -17.09 -0.82
C LYS A 266 11.38 -16.55 0.28
N GLU A 267 11.24 -15.23 0.41
CA GLU A 267 10.39 -14.62 1.43
C GLU A 267 8.92 -15.06 1.29
N ILE A 268 8.38 -15.11 0.06
CA ILE A 268 7.01 -15.57 -0.22
C ILE A 268 6.85 -17.03 0.19
N SER A 269 7.78 -17.91 -0.20
CA SER A 269 7.76 -19.33 0.16
C SER A 269 7.81 -19.55 1.67
N ASP A 270 8.73 -18.85 2.35
CA ASP A 270 8.90 -18.94 3.80
C ASP A 270 7.63 -18.51 4.55
N ARG A 271 6.99 -17.39 4.12
CA ARG A 271 5.75 -16.89 4.75
C ARG A 271 4.58 -17.83 4.51
N LYS A 272 4.46 -18.42 3.33
CA LYS A 272 3.44 -19.46 3.06
C LYS A 272 3.62 -20.68 3.98
N SER A 273 4.85 -21.12 4.18
CA SER A 273 5.18 -22.22 5.09
C SER A 273 4.88 -21.87 6.55
N THR A 274 5.23 -20.67 7.00
CA THR A 274 4.94 -20.15 8.34
C THR A 274 3.42 -20.11 8.59
N ARG A 275 2.63 -19.69 7.60
CA ARG A 275 1.17 -19.64 7.70
C ARG A 275 0.51 -21.02 7.79
N LEU A 276 1.03 -21.98 7.04
CA LEU A 276 0.52 -23.37 7.06
C LEU A 276 0.77 -24.04 8.41
N ASN A 277 1.96 -23.85 8.99
CA ASN A 277 2.36 -24.47 10.26
C ASN A 277 1.58 -23.93 11.48
N SER A 278 0.99 -22.74 11.39
CA SER A 278 0.17 -22.16 12.48
C SER A 278 -1.31 -22.58 12.39
N SER A 279 -1.70 -23.36 11.39
CA SER A 279 -3.07 -23.87 11.23
C SER A 279 -3.26 -25.26 11.83
N HIS A 280 -2.25 -25.78 12.53
CA HIS A 280 -2.25 -27.03 13.31
C HIS A 280 -2.03 -26.72 14.78
#